data_684c40bd1a7ae8d9a824d5bf4b945e06
#
_entry.id   684c40bd1a7ae8d9a824d5bf4b945e06
#
_cell.length_a   1.000
_cell.length_b   1.000
_cell.length_c   1.000
_cell.angle_alpha   90.00
_cell.angle_beta   90.00
_cell.angle_gamma   90.00
#
_symmetry.space_group_name_H-M   'P 1'
#
loop_
_entity.id
_entity.type
_entity.pdbx_description
1 polymer ?
#
loop_
_entity_poly.entity_id
_entity_poly.type
_entity_poly.pdbx_seq_one_letter_code
_entity_poly.pdbx_strand_id
1 'polypeptide(L)'
;VAQTRVTEQYSQRMAPVTAFTRMHPEADETGSLQMKYEAVPCRNGKEQHEVPVCLPYTGDQGWKLKDVRDHKVDLDAFIAQISDRGLCEMVRGEGMSSPRVTPGTAAAFGGVSEELTGLGIPAGCCTDGPSGMRLDSGTNAFSLPNGTLLASTFNRELIADLFE
;
A
#
# COMPACT_ATOMS: atom_id res chain seq x y z
N VAL A 1 -24.25 -4.84 19.00
CA VAL A 1 -23.21 -5.56 18.25
C VAL A 1 -22.26 -6.13 19.28
N ALA A 2 -22.26 -7.47 19.44
CA ALA A 2 -21.30 -8.11 20.33
C ALA A 2 -19.88 -7.79 19.82
N GLN A 3 -19.06 -7.17 20.68
CA GLN A 3 -17.67 -7.01 20.37
C GLN A 3 -17.02 -8.39 20.38
N THR A 4 -16.76 -8.92 19.21
CA THR A 4 -16.03 -10.18 19.08
C THR A 4 -14.59 -9.90 19.44
N ARG A 5 -14.19 -10.29 20.64
CA ARG A 5 -12.80 -10.21 21.04
C ARG A 5 -12.02 -11.27 20.27
N VAL A 6 -11.01 -10.86 19.54
CA VAL A 6 -10.07 -11.80 18.92
C VAL A 6 -9.34 -12.53 20.05
N THR A 7 -9.65 -13.80 20.26
CA THR A 7 -9.06 -14.63 21.31
C THR A 7 -7.84 -15.40 20.83
N GLU A 8 -7.66 -15.54 19.52
CA GLU A 8 -6.53 -16.23 18.91
C GLU A 8 -5.99 -15.46 17.71
N GLN A 9 -4.69 -15.31 17.64
CA GLN A 9 -4.01 -14.77 16.46
C GLN A 9 -3.50 -15.94 15.60
N TYR A 10 -4.13 -16.14 14.46
CA TYR A 10 -3.75 -17.21 13.53
C TYR A 10 -2.44 -16.94 12.77
N SER A 11 -1.92 -15.73 12.78
CA SER A 11 -0.65 -15.39 12.15
C SER A 11 0.51 -16.29 12.58
N GLN A 12 0.52 -16.72 13.84
CA GLN A 12 1.53 -17.64 14.34
C GLN A 12 1.30 -19.10 13.93
N ARG A 13 0.09 -19.47 13.55
CA ARG A 13 -0.22 -20.80 13.02
C ARG A 13 0.02 -20.92 11.52
N MET A 14 -0.04 -19.79 10.82
CA MET A 14 0.21 -19.72 9.37
C MET A 14 1.69 -19.51 9.06
N ALA A 15 2.45 -18.93 9.98
CA ALA A 15 3.89 -18.76 9.83
C ALA A 15 4.62 -19.99 10.36
N PRO A 16 5.66 -20.50 9.67
CA PRO A 16 6.47 -21.60 10.17
C PRO A 16 7.14 -21.20 11.47
N VAL A 17 6.99 -22.04 12.50
CA VAL A 17 7.55 -21.80 13.86
C VAL A 17 9.01 -22.24 13.92
N THR A 18 9.40 -23.14 13.01
CA THR A 18 10.77 -23.63 12.87
C THR A 18 11.32 -23.22 11.51
N ALA A 19 12.64 -23.12 11.42
CA ALA A 19 13.29 -22.89 10.14
C ALA A 19 12.85 -23.96 9.14
N PHE A 20 12.51 -23.53 7.94
CA PHE A 20 12.25 -24.42 6.82
C PHE A 20 13.24 -24.14 5.71
N THR A 21 13.43 -25.12 4.85
CA THR A 21 14.29 -24.98 3.68
C THR A 21 13.45 -24.61 2.48
N ARG A 22 13.91 -23.65 1.70
CA ARG A 22 13.41 -23.41 0.35
C ARG A 22 14.40 -23.96 -0.67
N MET A 23 13.87 -24.38 -1.79
CA MET A 23 14.64 -24.86 -2.92
C MET A 23 14.65 -23.79 -4.00
N HIS A 24 15.81 -23.45 -4.51
CA HIS A 24 15.95 -22.56 -5.66
C HIS A 24 17.04 -23.05 -6.61
N PRO A 25 16.93 -22.77 -7.93
CA PRO A 25 17.99 -23.10 -8.87
C PRO A 25 19.16 -22.11 -8.71
N GLU A 26 20.36 -22.61 -8.74
CA GLU A 26 21.59 -21.82 -8.78
C GLU A 26 22.48 -22.37 -9.91
N ALA A 27 23.03 -21.46 -10.72
CA ALA A 27 23.96 -21.87 -11.78
C ALA A 27 25.32 -22.20 -11.17
N ASP A 28 25.86 -23.36 -11.54
CA ASP A 28 27.24 -23.71 -11.22
C ASP A 28 28.24 -23.01 -12.16
N GLU A 29 29.54 -23.23 -11.95
CA GLU A 29 30.60 -22.60 -12.74
C GLU A 29 30.53 -22.92 -14.23
N THR A 30 29.79 -23.97 -14.62
CA THR A 30 29.58 -24.37 -16.01
C THR A 30 28.31 -23.80 -16.62
N GLY A 31 27.50 -23.05 -15.84
CA GLY A 31 26.19 -22.54 -16.23
C GLY A 31 25.06 -23.56 -16.13
N SER A 32 25.34 -24.76 -15.59
CA SER A 32 24.31 -25.77 -15.35
C SER A 32 23.53 -25.45 -14.08
N LEU A 33 22.20 -25.57 -14.13
CA LEU A 33 21.34 -25.28 -12.99
C LEU A 33 21.35 -26.46 -12.00
N GLN A 34 21.76 -26.17 -10.79
CA GLN A 34 21.70 -27.07 -9.64
C GLN A 34 20.62 -26.57 -8.66
N MET A 35 19.84 -27.53 -8.12
CA MET A 35 18.84 -27.16 -7.09
C MET A 35 19.53 -27.06 -5.74
N LYS A 36 19.53 -25.83 -5.22
CA LYS A 36 20.12 -25.55 -3.91
C LYS A 36 19.02 -25.41 -2.85
N TYR A 37 19.31 -25.95 -1.68
CA TYR A 37 18.45 -25.84 -0.52
C TYR A 37 19.07 -24.86 0.46
N GLU A 38 18.34 -23.83 0.84
CA GLU A 38 18.77 -22.89 1.87
C GLU A 38 17.78 -22.83 3.02
N ALA A 39 18.31 -22.64 4.21
CA ALA A 39 17.47 -22.41 5.38
C ALA A 39 16.86 -21.02 5.33
N VAL A 40 15.54 -20.96 5.44
CA VAL A 40 14.83 -19.68 5.57
C VAL A 40 14.57 -19.43 7.04
N PRO A 41 15.13 -18.36 7.63
CA PRO A 41 14.89 -18.05 9.02
C PRO A 41 13.41 -17.70 9.22
N CYS A 42 12.80 -18.36 10.19
CA CYS A 42 11.46 -18.00 10.63
C CYS A 42 11.56 -16.75 11.53
N ARG A 43 10.64 -15.83 11.36
CA ARG A 43 10.49 -14.72 12.29
C ARG A 43 9.86 -15.25 13.58
N ASN A 44 10.68 -15.60 14.55
CA ASN A 44 10.25 -16.08 15.87
C ASN A 44 10.05 -14.93 16.87
N GLY A 45 10.21 -13.70 16.45
CA GLY A 45 10.05 -12.55 17.32
C GLY A 45 8.68 -11.91 17.16
N LYS A 46 8.02 -11.64 18.27
CA LYS A 46 7.16 -10.48 18.32
C LYS A 46 8.10 -9.31 18.03
N GLU A 47 8.12 -8.81 16.80
CA GLU A 47 8.69 -7.50 16.58
C GLU A 47 7.97 -6.59 17.58
N GLN A 48 8.68 -6.13 18.59
CA GLN A 48 8.17 -5.06 19.43
C GLN A 48 8.18 -3.83 18.53
N HIS A 49 7.03 -3.61 17.87
CA HIS A 49 6.82 -2.33 17.24
C HIS A 49 6.82 -1.29 18.36
N GLU A 50 7.73 -0.34 18.27
CA GLU A 50 7.64 0.84 19.12
C GLU A 50 6.22 1.40 18.96
N VAL A 51 5.55 1.61 20.09
CA VAL A 51 4.21 2.22 20.06
C VAL A 51 4.41 3.61 19.50
N PRO A 52 3.76 3.96 18.39
CA PRO A 52 3.90 5.29 17.81
C PRO A 52 3.54 6.35 18.85
N VAL A 53 4.33 7.41 18.93
CA VAL A 53 4.00 8.56 19.77
C VAL A 53 2.76 9.21 19.17
N CYS A 54 1.67 9.23 19.93
CA CYS A 54 0.46 9.92 19.50
C CYS A 54 0.70 11.43 19.53
N LEU A 55 0.48 12.09 18.41
CA LEU A 55 0.48 13.56 18.35
C LEU A 55 -0.83 14.06 19.00
N PRO A 56 -0.75 14.99 19.97
CA PRO A 56 -1.97 15.57 20.57
C PRO A 56 -2.70 16.41 19.51
N TYR A 57 -4.04 16.24 19.45
CA TYR A 57 -4.86 17.07 18.58
C TYR A 57 -4.83 18.53 19.00
N THR A 58 -4.48 19.43 18.09
CA THR A 58 -4.34 20.88 18.35
C THR A 58 -5.51 21.72 17.88
N GLY A 59 -6.48 21.11 17.19
CA GLY A 59 -7.50 21.83 16.44
C GLY A 59 -6.95 22.48 15.17
N ASP A 60 -7.85 23.02 14.34
CA ASP A 60 -7.47 23.70 13.10
C ASP A 60 -6.60 24.93 13.39
N GLN A 61 -5.37 24.89 12.97
CA GLN A 61 -4.39 25.97 13.08
C GLN A 61 -4.30 26.79 11.78
N GLY A 62 -5.10 26.47 10.80
CA GLY A 62 -5.11 27.14 9.49
C GLY A 62 -3.99 26.71 8.55
N TRP A 63 -3.13 25.79 8.95
CA TRP A 63 -2.04 25.29 8.09
C TRP A 63 -2.58 24.49 6.92
N LYS A 64 -1.92 24.64 5.77
CA LYS A 64 -2.23 23.87 4.56
C LYS A 64 -1.04 22.98 4.20
N LEU A 65 -1.28 21.90 3.47
CA LEU A 65 -0.21 21.00 3.04
C LEU A 65 0.91 21.74 2.27
N LYS A 66 0.56 22.80 1.53
CA LYS A 66 1.56 23.66 0.87
C LYS A 66 2.51 24.35 1.86
N ASP A 67 2.06 24.62 3.09
CA ASP A 67 2.90 25.30 4.09
C ASP A 67 3.96 24.34 4.63
N VAL A 68 3.66 23.03 4.66
CA VAL A 68 4.67 21.99 4.94
C VAL A 68 5.71 21.94 3.81
N ARG A 69 5.25 21.91 2.56
CA ARG A 69 6.16 21.95 1.40
C ARG A 69 7.06 23.18 1.40
N ASP A 70 6.50 24.32 1.79
CA ASP A 70 7.18 25.60 1.81
C ASP A 70 8.00 25.79 3.12
N HIS A 71 8.11 24.75 3.97
CA HIS A 71 8.84 24.73 5.24
C HIS A 71 8.42 25.80 6.27
N LYS A 72 7.16 26.23 6.23
CA LYS A 72 6.58 27.17 7.20
C LYS A 72 6.09 26.46 8.46
N VAL A 73 5.76 25.20 8.36
CA VAL A 73 5.32 24.33 9.43
C VAL A 73 5.90 22.93 9.20
N ASP A 74 6.23 22.21 10.26
CA ASP A 74 6.64 20.81 10.16
C ASP A 74 5.43 19.89 9.95
N LEU A 75 5.71 18.67 9.49
CA LEU A 75 4.67 17.70 9.15
C LEU A 75 3.87 17.28 10.39
N ASP A 76 4.52 17.12 11.53
CA ASP A 76 3.87 16.66 12.77
C ASP A 76 2.87 17.72 13.27
N ALA A 77 3.24 18.99 13.26
CA ALA A 77 2.34 20.10 13.60
C ALA A 77 1.18 20.21 12.60
N PHE A 78 1.44 19.97 11.31
CA PHE A 78 0.38 19.91 10.31
C PHE A 78 -0.58 18.74 10.57
N ILE A 79 -0.07 17.54 10.87
CA ILE A 79 -0.89 16.36 11.16
C ILE A 79 -1.69 16.56 12.44
N ALA A 80 -1.11 17.17 13.47
CA ALA A 80 -1.74 17.38 14.76
C ALA A 80 -3.01 18.25 14.70
N GLN A 81 -3.22 19.02 13.63
CA GLN A 81 -4.45 19.81 13.43
C GLN A 81 -5.57 19.03 12.72
N ILE A 82 -5.29 17.85 12.17
CA ILE A 82 -6.29 17.02 11.49
C ILE A 82 -7.10 16.28 12.54
N SER A 83 -8.43 16.32 12.44
CA SER A 83 -9.28 15.59 13.38
C SER A 83 -9.09 14.08 13.26
N ASP A 84 -9.37 13.34 14.34
CA ASP A 84 -9.38 11.86 14.31
C ASP A 84 -10.29 11.34 13.19
N ARG A 85 -11.40 12.02 12.96
CA ARG A 85 -12.30 11.69 11.84
C ARG A 85 -11.61 11.89 10.50
N GLY A 86 -10.95 13.01 10.29
CA GLY A 86 -10.20 13.29 9.06
C GLY A 86 -9.09 12.26 8.82
N LEU A 87 -8.34 11.91 9.86
CA LEU A 87 -7.31 10.85 9.79
C LEU A 87 -7.92 9.49 9.43
N CYS A 88 -9.05 9.12 10.05
CA CYS A 88 -9.77 7.89 9.71
C CYS A 88 -10.28 7.90 8.26
N GLU A 89 -10.84 9.02 7.78
CA GLU A 89 -11.30 9.17 6.41
C GLU A 89 -10.16 9.07 5.41
N MET A 90 -9.00 9.64 5.73
CA MET A 90 -7.79 9.56 4.89
C MET A 90 -7.32 8.10 4.73
N VAL A 91 -7.24 7.35 5.84
CA VAL A 91 -6.77 5.95 5.85
C VAL A 91 -7.78 5.01 5.21
N ARG A 92 -9.07 5.21 5.48
CA ARG A 92 -10.14 4.42 4.88
C ARG A 92 -10.24 4.65 3.38
N GLY A 93 -10.09 5.90 2.95
CA GLY A 93 -10.39 6.31 1.58
C GLY A 93 -11.87 6.19 1.21
N GLU A 94 -12.16 6.17 -0.08
CA GLU A 94 -13.50 6.02 -0.64
C GLU A 94 -13.49 4.99 -1.76
N GLY A 95 -14.53 4.16 -1.80
CA GLY A 95 -14.68 3.14 -2.82
C GLY A 95 -15.40 3.64 -4.07
N MET A 96 -15.44 2.79 -5.07
CA MET A 96 -15.95 3.01 -6.43
C MET A 96 -17.35 3.67 -6.50
N SER A 97 -18.23 3.38 -5.57
CA SER A 97 -19.60 3.93 -5.57
C SER A 97 -19.73 5.27 -4.87
N SER A 98 -18.66 5.81 -4.32
CA SER A 98 -18.68 7.11 -3.66
C SER A 98 -18.70 8.25 -4.69
N PRO A 99 -19.51 9.32 -4.47
CA PRO A 99 -19.49 10.50 -5.33
C PRO A 99 -18.17 11.28 -5.27
N ARG A 100 -17.29 10.94 -4.33
CA ARG A 100 -15.95 11.56 -4.15
C ARG A 100 -14.87 10.86 -4.95
N VAL A 101 -15.19 9.74 -5.57
CA VAL A 101 -14.29 8.98 -6.42
C VAL A 101 -14.49 9.43 -7.87
N THR A 102 -13.40 9.61 -8.59
CA THR A 102 -13.48 9.90 -10.03
C THR A 102 -14.22 8.77 -10.73
N PRO A 103 -15.30 9.08 -11.48
CA PRO A 103 -16.07 8.05 -12.16
C PRO A 103 -15.19 7.13 -13.01
N GLY A 104 -15.43 5.84 -12.91
CA GLY A 104 -14.70 4.82 -13.65
C GLY A 104 -13.38 4.38 -13.03
N THR A 105 -13.00 4.90 -11.86
CA THR A 105 -11.84 4.46 -11.08
C THR A 105 -12.28 3.59 -9.90
N ALA A 106 -11.35 2.81 -9.32
CA ALA A 106 -11.68 1.84 -8.28
C ALA A 106 -11.85 2.49 -6.89
N ALA A 107 -11.07 3.50 -6.59
CA ALA A 107 -11.05 4.13 -5.27
C ALA A 107 -10.37 5.51 -5.30
N ALA A 108 -10.53 6.23 -4.20
CA ALA A 108 -9.75 7.43 -3.93
C ALA A 108 -9.25 7.42 -2.48
N PHE A 109 -8.16 8.10 -2.21
CA PHE A 109 -7.57 8.28 -0.89
C PHE A 109 -7.05 9.70 -0.71
N GLY A 110 -6.66 10.07 0.51
CA GLY A 110 -6.17 11.42 0.81
C GLY A 110 -7.31 12.41 0.97
N GLY A 111 -7.41 13.41 0.11
CA GLY A 111 -8.40 14.50 0.18
C GLY A 111 -9.82 14.07 -0.18
N VAL A 112 -10.38 13.12 0.55
CA VAL A 112 -11.70 12.53 0.29
C VAL A 112 -12.83 13.15 1.12
N SER A 113 -12.55 14.18 1.89
CA SER A 113 -13.56 14.93 2.67
C SER A 113 -13.35 16.45 2.55
N GLU A 114 -14.34 17.21 2.98
CA GLU A 114 -14.26 18.69 2.97
C GLU A 114 -13.14 19.19 3.89
N GLU A 115 -12.96 18.56 5.06
CA GLU A 115 -11.87 18.86 5.97
C GLU A 115 -10.51 18.68 5.27
N LEU A 116 -10.28 17.50 4.70
CA LEU A 116 -8.99 17.14 4.09
C LEU A 116 -8.69 17.98 2.84
N THR A 117 -9.69 18.23 1.99
CA THR A 117 -9.53 19.13 0.83
C THR A 117 -9.31 20.56 1.26
N GLY A 118 -9.99 21.00 2.32
CA GLY A 118 -9.80 22.32 2.93
C GLY A 118 -8.37 22.53 3.44
N LEU A 119 -7.70 21.47 3.88
CA LEU A 119 -6.28 21.49 4.29
C LEU A 119 -5.31 21.44 3.08
N GLY A 120 -5.83 21.35 1.87
CA GLY A 120 -5.03 21.28 0.65
C GLY A 120 -4.46 19.88 0.37
N ILE A 121 -5.02 18.84 0.98
CA ILE A 121 -4.64 17.46 0.72
C ILE A 121 -5.34 17.02 -0.57
N PRO A 122 -4.58 16.60 -1.62
CA PRO A 122 -5.18 16.15 -2.87
C PRO A 122 -5.80 14.76 -2.72
N ALA A 123 -6.83 14.48 -3.50
CA ALA A 123 -7.31 13.12 -3.67
C ALA A 123 -6.44 12.38 -4.68
N GLY A 124 -5.94 11.22 -4.28
CA GLY A 124 -5.31 10.26 -5.17
C GLY A 124 -6.34 9.27 -5.69
N CYS A 125 -6.29 8.94 -6.97
CA CYS A 125 -7.14 7.91 -7.56
C CYS A 125 -6.41 6.58 -7.68
N CYS A 126 -7.13 5.48 -7.43
CA CYS A 126 -6.66 4.14 -7.68
C CYS A 126 -7.46 3.52 -8.82
N THR A 127 -6.80 2.76 -9.66
CA THR A 127 -7.46 1.97 -10.70
C THR A 127 -7.16 0.50 -10.50
N ASP A 128 -8.09 -0.35 -10.89
CA ASP A 128 -7.81 -1.77 -11.02
C ASP A 128 -6.92 -2.02 -12.24
N GLY A 129 -6.26 -3.13 -12.24
CA GLY A 129 -5.63 -3.60 -13.45
C GLY A 129 -4.36 -4.41 -13.26
N PRO A 130 -4.45 -5.70 -12.94
CA PRO A 130 -3.30 -6.60 -12.91
C PRO A 130 -2.69 -6.82 -14.31
N SER A 131 -3.42 -6.44 -15.36
CA SER A 131 -3.02 -6.59 -16.77
C SER A 131 -3.14 -5.28 -17.53
N GLY A 132 -2.84 -4.17 -16.90
CA GLY A 132 -3.05 -2.84 -17.40
C GLY A 132 -4.17 -2.11 -16.67
N MET A 133 -4.32 -0.84 -16.95
CA MET A 133 -5.25 0.02 -16.26
C MET A 133 -6.70 -0.28 -16.67
N ARG A 134 -7.54 -0.62 -15.70
CA ARG A 134 -8.98 -0.80 -15.94
C ARG A 134 -9.74 0.47 -15.56
N LEU A 135 -10.40 1.07 -16.53
CA LEU A 135 -11.22 2.26 -16.38
C LEU A 135 -12.64 1.97 -16.89
N ASP A 136 -13.64 2.10 -16.04
CA ASP A 136 -15.06 1.91 -16.40
C ASP A 136 -15.70 3.19 -16.94
N SER A 137 -14.90 4.23 -17.20
CA SER A 137 -15.34 5.54 -17.71
C SER A 137 -15.50 5.60 -19.23
N GLY A 138 -15.25 4.50 -19.94
CA GLY A 138 -15.22 4.47 -21.41
C GLY A 138 -13.92 4.98 -22.01
N THR A 139 -12.92 5.29 -21.19
CA THR A 139 -11.58 5.69 -21.64
C THR A 139 -10.76 4.45 -21.98
N ASN A 140 -10.03 4.52 -23.08
CA ASN A 140 -9.12 3.46 -23.47
C ASN A 140 -7.80 3.55 -22.70
N ALA A 141 -7.29 2.39 -22.31
CA ALA A 141 -5.97 2.25 -21.70
C ALA A 141 -5.26 1.03 -22.30
N PHE A 142 -3.94 0.97 -22.11
CA PHE A 142 -3.17 -0.18 -22.55
C PHE A 142 -3.50 -1.40 -21.71
N SER A 143 -3.66 -2.54 -22.35
CA SER A 143 -3.78 -3.84 -21.71
C SER A 143 -2.47 -4.61 -21.90
N LEU A 144 -1.96 -5.15 -20.82
CA LEU A 144 -0.77 -5.99 -20.82
C LEU A 144 -1.16 -7.46 -20.57
N PRO A 145 -0.32 -8.41 -20.95
CA PRO A 145 -0.47 -9.78 -20.48
C PRO A 145 -0.47 -9.83 -18.95
N ASN A 146 -1.18 -10.78 -18.35
CA ASN A 146 -1.20 -10.90 -16.90
C ASN A 146 0.20 -11.20 -16.33
N GLY A 147 0.41 -10.86 -15.05
CA GLY A 147 1.71 -10.99 -14.41
C GLY A 147 2.30 -12.40 -14.44
N THR A 148 1.46 -13.45 -14.41
CA THR A 148 1.90 -14.83 -14.53
C THR A 148 2.49 -15.11 -15.91
N LEU A 149 1.84 -14.61 -16.97
CA LEU A 149 2.33 -14.78 -18.32
C LEU A 149 3.63 -13.99 -18.54
N LEU A 150 3.71 -12.76 -18.03
CA LEU A 150 4.94 -11.96 -18.08
C LEU A 150 6.08 -12.65 -17.35
N ALA A 151 5.83 -13.17 -16.14
CA ALA A 151 6.84 -13.90 -15.37
C ALA A 151 7.30 -15.18 -16.06
N SER A 152 6.41 -15.86 -16.80
CA SER A 152 6.76 -17.10 -17.52
C SER A 152 7.68 -16.88 -18.71
N THR A 153 7.93 -15.64 -19.11
CA THR A 153 8.95 -15.31 -20.13
C THR A 153 10.37 -15.51 -19.61
N PHE A 154 10.57 -15.46 -18.29
CA PHE A 154 11.88 -15.44 -17.62
C PHE A 154 12.85 -14.37 -18.15
N ASN A 155 12.29 -13.31 -18.77
CA ASN A 155 13.05 -12.23 -19.38
C ASN A 155 12.81 -10.92 -18.61
N ARG A 156 13.75 -10.60 -17.73
CA ARG A 156 13.68 -9.40 -16.87
C ARG A 156 13.80 -8.09 -17.66
N GLU A 157 14.59 -8.09 -18.75
CA GLU A 157 14.80 -6.91 -19.59
C GLU A 157 13.50 -6.56 -20.34
N LEU A 158 12.86 -7.56 -20.95
CA LEU A 158 11.56 -7.36 -21.60
C LEU A 158 10.51 -6.81 -20.64
N ILE A 159 10.50 -7.29 -19.39
CA ILE A 159 9.55 -6.81 -18.38
C ILE A 159 9.86 -5.35 -18.01
N ALA A 160 11.13 -5.00 -17.81
CA ALA A 160 11.52 -3.63 -17.56
C ALA A 160 11.10 -2.68 -18.67
N ASP A 161 11.39 -3.03 -19.93
CA ASP A 161 11.03 -2.24 -21.11
C ASP A 161 9.52 -2.04 -21.29
N LEU A 162 8.70 -2.98 -20.78
CA LEU A 162 7.24 -2.87 -20.85
C LEU A 162 6.65 -1.90 -19.81
N PHE A 163 7.41 -1.58 -18.75
CA PHE A 163 6.94 -0.76 -17.64
C PHE A 163 7.67 0.60 -17.53
N GLU A 164 8.60 0.91 -18.42
CA GLU A 164 9.18 2.24 -18.59
C GLU A 164 8.29 3.14 -19.48
#